data_4c88f59f0ccbaf12bcb22c3bc96ddc03
#
_entry.id   4c88f59f0ccbaf12bcb22c3bc96ddc03
#
_cell.length_a   1.000
_cell.length_b   1.000
_cell.length_c   1.000
_cell.angle_alpha   90.00
_cell.angle_beta   90.00
_cell.angle_gamma   90.00
#
_symmetry.space_group_name_H-M   'P 1'
#
loop_
_entity.id
_entity.type
_entity.pdbx_description
1 polymer ?
#
loop_
_entity_poly.entity_id
_entity_poly.type
_entity_poly.pdbx_seq_one_letter_code
_entity_poly.pdbx_strand_id
1 'polypeptide(L)'
;MVAVLAAAALLALPGSTAAGPRAGTDWAAGAFSADAAIALIAATEHSRDEAGDASLVVDPALTAVARWRSRDMVERAYFSHDIPDVGTVFHQLDADGYCYELAGENIGWDTAADDAAPAAIHQMFLDSPDHRRNILETRWDAIGVGAFKAADGRKMWTVLFADRCG
;
A
#
# COMPACT_ATOMS: atom_id res chain seq x y z
N MET A 1 -17.96 -37.78 -64.07
CA MET A 1 -18.35 -37.14 -62.82
C MET A 1 -17.35 -37.59 -61.78
N VAL A 2 -16.41 -36.73 -61.35
CA VAL A 2 -15.41 -37.04 -60.38
C VAL A 2 -15.78 -36.26 -59.14
N ALA A 3 -16.05 -36.93 -58.02
CA ALA A 3 -16.36 -36.31 -56.73
C ALA A 3 -15.09 -35.99 -56.00
N VAL A 4 -14.84 -34.71 -55.67
CA VAL A 4 -13.72 -34.26 -54.83
C VAL A 4 -14.24 -34.19 -53.41
N LEU A 5 -13.71 -35.06 -52.54
CA LEU A 5 -13.89 -34.97 -51.09
C LEU A 5 -12.91 -33.93 -50.51
N ALA A 6 -13.45 -32.86 -50.00
CA ALA A 6 -12.68 -31.88 -49.20
C ALA A 6 -12.58 -32.34 -47.73
N ALA A 7 -11.38 -32.68 -47.27
CA ALA A 7 -11.12 -32.96 -45.87
C ALA A 7 -10.93 -31.63 -45.12
N ALA A 8 -11.81 -31.29 -44.18
CA ALA A 8 -11.66 -30.17 -43.28
C ALA A 8 -10.73 -30.58 -42.12
N ALA A 9 -9.55 -29.99 -42.08
CA ALA A 9 -8.64 -30.14 -40.92
C ALA A 9 -9.10 -29.21 -39.78
N LEU A 10 -9.54 -29.78 -38.66
CA LEU A 10 -9.82 -29.05 -37.41
C LEU A 10 -8.49 -28.66 -36.77
N LEU A 11 -8.11 -27.40 -36.88
CA LEU A 11 -6.99 -26.85 -36.07
C LEU A 11 -7.48 -26.71 -34.62
N ALA A 12 -6.96 -27.57 -33.75
CA ALA A 12 -7.11 -27.42 -32.31
C ALA A 12 -6.26 -26.21 -31.84
N LEU A 13 -6.94 -25.19 -31.34
CA LEU A 13 -6.28 -24.06 -30.67
C LEU A 13 -5.62 -24.57 -29.36
N PRO A 14 -4.38 -24.17 -29.05
CA PRO A 14 -3.78 -24.53 -27.77
C PRO A 14 -4.61 -23.91 -26.64
N GLY A 15 -5.07 -24.77 -25.73
CA GLY A 15 -5.82 -24.39 -24.55
C GLY A 15 -5.01 -23.39 -23.73
N SER A 16 -5.62 -22.25 -23.45
CA SER A 16 -5.12 -21.29 -22.48
C SER A 16 -5.00 -22.01 -21.12
N THR A 17 -3.79 -22.30 -20.69
CA THR A 17 -3.55 -22.76 -19.31
C THR A 17 -3.89 -21.59 -18.41
N ALA A 18 -5.06 -21.67 -17.76
CA ALA A 18 -5.37 -20.78 -16.66
C ALA A 18 -4.20 -20.87 -15.67
N ALA A 19 -3.54 -19.75 -15.41
CA ALA A 19 -2.54 -19.67 -14.35
C ALA A 19 -3.24 -20.14 -13.07
N GLY A 20 -2.74 -21.23 -12.49
CA GLY A 20 -3.20 -21.71 -11.19
C GLY A 20 -3.05 -20.58 -10.15
N PRO A 21 -3.76 -20.71 -9.01
CA PRO A 21 -3.64 -19.71 -7.97
C PRO A 21 -2.16 -19.52 -7.64
N ARG A 22 -1.66 -18.28 -7.76
CA ARG A 22 -0.36 -17.92 -7.22
C ARG A 22 -0.43 -18.27 -5.73
N ALA A 23 0.51 -19.11 -5.27
CA ALA A 23 0.69 -19.32 -3.85
C ALA A 23 0.94 -17.93 -3.24
N GLY A 24 -0.08 -17.34 -2.66
CA GLY A 24 0.04 -16.12 -1.89
C GLY A 24 1.03 -16.45 -0.78
N THR A 25 2.11 -15.70 -0.68
CA THR A 25 2.98 -15.77 0.48
C THR A 25 2.13 -15.34 1.66
N ASP A 26 1.72 -16.29 2.51
CA ASP A 26 0.96 -15.97 3.71
C ASP A 26 1.72 -14.92 4.50
N TRP A 27 1.06 -13.79 4.74
CA TRP A 27 1.65 -12.73 5.54
C TRP A 27 1.67 -13.18 7.00
N ALA A 28 2.85 -13.51 7.51
CA ALA A 28 3.01 -14.03 8.85
C ALA A 28 2.57 -13.03 9.92
N ALA A 29 1.90 -13.51 10.96
CA ALA A 29 1.59 -12.72 12.14
C ALA A 29 2.87 -12.22 12.82
N GLY A 30 2.85 -10.99 13.33
CA GLY A 30 4.01 -10.31 13.93
C GLY A 30 5.04 -9.83 12.90
N ALA A 31 4.71 -9.81 11.61
CA ALA A 31 5.65 -9.46 10.55
C ALA A 31 5.17 -8.30 9.68
N PHE A 32 6.12 -7.65 9.02
CA PHE A 32 5.86 -6.72 7.92
C PHE A 32 5.71 -7.49 6.60
N SER A 33 4.88 -6.95 5.70
CA SER A 33 4.83 -7.39 4.32
C SER A 33 5.32 -6.29 3.38
N ALA A 34 6.43 -6.55 2.70
CA ALA A 34 6.92 -5.66 1.65
C ALA A 34 5.99 -5.69 0.43
N ASP A 35 5.48 -6.86 0.06
CA ASP A 35 4.57 -7.01 -1.08
C ASP A 35 3.25 -6.24 -0.86
N ALA A 36 2.70 -6.30 0.36
CA ALA A 36 1.50 -5.54 0.69
C ALA A 36 1.75 -4.02 0.68
N ALA A 37 2.90 -3.57 1.18
CA ALA A 37 3.28 -2.15 1.12
C ALA A 37 3.45 -1.68 -0.34
N ILE A 38 4.11 -2.46 -1.20
CA ILE A 38 4.26 -2.17 -2.64
C ILE A 38 2.89 -2.11 -3.32
N ALA A 39 1.98 -3.03 -3.01
CA ALA A 39 0.64 -3.04 -3.58
C ALA A 39 -0.19 -1.80 -3.17
N LEU A 40 -0.06 -1.33 -1.90
CA LEU A 40 -0.71 -0.11 -1.45
C LEU A 40 -0.10 1.14 -2.11
N ILE A 41 1.23 1.19 -2.28
CA ILE A 41 1.88 2.26 -3.04
C ILE A 41 1.34 2.29 -4.47
N ALA A 42 1.28 1.15 -5.15
CA ALA A 42 0.78 1.08 -6.52
C ALA A 42 -0.69 1.54 -6.65
N ALA A 43 -1.54 1.21 -5.68
CA ALA A 43 -2.91 1.68 -5.63
C ALA A 43 -3.00 3.20 -5.39
N THR A 44 -2.13 3.74 -4.53
CA THR A 44 -2.02 5.18 -4.28
C THR A 44 -1.56 5.93 -5.54
N GLU A 45 -0.51 5.43 -6.20
CA GLU A 45 -0.02 5.99 -7.46
C GLU A 45 -1.07 5.98 -8.57
N HIS A 46 -1.85 4.89 -8.66
CA HIS A 46 -2.94 4.81 -9.63
C HIS A 46 -4.01 5.90 -9.39
N SER A 47 -4.42 6.12 -8.14
CA SER A 47 -5.39 7.18 -7.82
C SER A 47 -4.84 8.59 -8.10
N ARG A 48 -3.54 8.80 -7.90
CA ARG A 48 -2.87 10.07 -8.23
C ARG A 48 -2.79 10.29 -9.74
N ASP A 49 -2.41 9.25 -10.51
CA ASP A 49 -2.38 9.30 -11.98
C ASP A 49 -3.76 9.62 -12.56
N GLU A 50 -4.82 8.98 -12.04
CA GLU A 50 -6.21 9.30 -12.44
C GLU A 50 -6.61 10.75 -12.12
N ALA A 51 -6.03 11.36 -11.08
CA ALA A 51 -6.23 12.77 -10.73
C ALA A 51 -5.34 13.73 -11.52
N GLY A 52 -4.33 13.21 -12.24
CA GLY A 52 -3.34 14.01 -12.97
C GLY A 52 -2.19 14.53 -12.11
N ASP A 53 -1.97 13.93 -10.93
CA ASP A 53 -0.91 14.30 -10.00
C ASP A 53 0.42 13.62 -10.37
N ALA A 54 1.54 14.23 -9.96
CA ALA A 54 2.85 13.66 -10.16
C ALA A 54 3.07 12.38 -9.34
N SER A 55 3.84 11.43 -9.88
CA SER A 55 4.24 10.21 -9.17
C SER A 55 5.18 10.53 -8.00
N LEU A 56 5.11 9.69 -6.96
CA LEU A 56 5.88 9.81 -5.73
C LEU A 56 7.14 8.92 -5.76
N VAL A 57 8.21 9.39 -5.16
CA VAL A 57 9.39 8.56 -4.92
C VAL A 57 9.21 7.78 -3.62
N VAL A 58 9.43 6.47 -3.66
CA VAL A 58 9.46 5.67 -2.43
C VAL A 58 10.70 6.04 -1.63
N ASP A 59 10.49 6.65 -0.47
CA ASP A 59 11.56 7.13 0.39
C ASP A 59 11.88 6.12 1.50
N PRO A 60 13.15 5.65 1.62
CA PRO A 60 13.52 4.66 2.63
C PRO A 60 13.38 5.16 4.07
N ALA A 61 13.62 6.45 4.34
CA ALA A 61 13.48 7.01 5.69
C ALA A 61 12.01 7.10 6.09
N LEU A 62 11.15 7.62 5.21
CA LEU A 62 9.70 7.58 5.43
C LEU A 62 9.19 6.14 5.62
N THR A 63 9.67 5.20 4.80
CA THR A 63 9.30 3.78 4.93
C THR A 63 9.71 3.20 6.29
N ALA A 64 10.91 3.55 6.79
CA ALA A 64 11.37 3.09 8.09
C ALA A 64 10.48 3.61 9.23
N VAL A 65 10.15 4.90 9.20
CA VAL A 65 9.25 5.53 10.18
C VAL A 65 7.82 4.97 10.07
N ALA A 66 7.28 4.80 8.87
CA ALA A 66 5.95 4.21 8.65
C ALA A 66 5.87 2.76 9.17
N ARG A 67 6.91 1.96 8.98
CA ARG A 67 7.00 0.60 9.54
C ARG A 67 7.05 0.61 11.06
N TRP A 68 7.93 1.42 11.64
CA TRP A 68 7.97 1.61 13.09
C TRP A 68 6.59 1.98 13.62
N ARG A 69 5.93 2.95 13.02
CA ARG A 69 4.63 3.48 13.40
C ARG A 69 3.54 2.40 13.40
N SER A 70 3.43 1.60 12.31
CA SER A 70 2.44 0.53 12.21
C SER A 70 2.63 -0.54 13.30
N ARG A 71 3.88 -0.89 13.60
CA ARG A 71 4.19 -1.84 14.67
C ARG A 71 3.93 -1.25 16.05
N ASP A 72 4.32 -0.01 16.30
CA ASP A 72 4.13 0.68 17.58
C ASP A 72 2.65 0.75 18.00
N MET A 73 1.76 1.06 17.06
CA MET A 73 0.31 1.04 17.32
C MET A 73 -0.19 -0.34 17.81
N VAL A 74 0.39 -1.42 17.26
CA VAL A 74 0.04 -2.79 17.69
C VAL A 74 0.64 -3.13 19.04
N GLU A 75 1.97 -2.91 19.22
CA GLU A 75 2.72 -3.29 20.42
C GLU A 75 2.27 -2.51 21.67
N ARG A 76 1.92 -1.24 21.50
CA ARG A 76 1.47 -0.36 22.58
C ARG A 76 -0.07 -0.26 22.68
N ALA A 77 -0.80 -1.03 21.84
CA ALA A 77 -2.26 -1.18 21.87
C ALA A 77 -3.03 0.15 21.79
N TYR A 78 -2.66 1.03 20.84
CA TYR A 78 -3.39 2.27 20.55
C TYR A 78 -3.62 2.46 19.05
N PHE A 79 -4.56 3.35 18.70
CA PHE A 79 -4.83 3.77 17.33
C PHE A 79 -5.15 5.27 17.34
N SER A 80 -4.16 6.10 17.04
CA SER A 80 -4.26 7.56 17.08
C SER A 80 -3.10 8.17 16.30
N HIS A 81 -3.26 9.36 15.75
CA HIS A 81 -2.16 10.17 15.23
C HIS A 81 -1.24 10.67 16.37
N ASP A 82 -1.78 10.81 17.59
CA ASP A 82 -0.98 11.12 18.77
C ASP A 82 -0.32 9.84 19.31
N ILE A 83 1.00 9.83 19.28
CA ILE A 83 1.84 8.73 19.73
C ILE A 83 2.14 8.96 21.22
N PRO A 84 1.80 8.03 22.12
CA PRO A 84 2.09 8.17 23.54
C PRO A 84 3.57 8.53 23.77
N ASP A 85 3.82 9.56 24.60
CA ASP A 85 5.14 10.08 24.98
C ASP A 85 6.01 10.68 23.85
N VAL A 86 5.50 10.71 22.60
CA VAL A 86 6.24 11.25 21.43
C VAL A 86 5.54 12.49 20.84
N GLY A 87 4.21 12.49 20.81
CA GLY A 87 3.39 13.44 20.07
C GLY A 87 2.95 12.88 18.72
N THR A 88 3.22 13.56 17.61
CA THR A 88 2.87 13.05 16.28
C THR A 88 4.06 12.37 15.60
N VAL A 89 3.80 11.65 14.50
CA VAL A 89 4.85 11.07 13.67
C VAL A 89 5.81 12.13 13.11
N PHE A 90 5.36 13.36 12.98
CA PHE A 90 6.19 14.48 12.53
C PHE A 90 7.28 14.83 13.51
N HIS A 91 7.03 14.72 14.83
CA HIS A 91 8.09 14.86 15.83
C HIS A 91 9.16 13.77 15.71
N GLN A 92 8.77 12.56 15.28
CA GLN A 92 9.73 11.50 14.99
C GLN A 92 10.57 11.82 13.75
N LEU A 93 9.95 12.31 12.67
CA LEU A 93 10.67 12.75 11.48
C LEU A 93 11.67 13.88 11.80
N ASP A 94 11.25 14.86 12.60
CA ASP A 94 12.10 15.96 13.05
C ASP A 94 13.27 15.44 13.90
N ALA A 95 13.03 14.50 14.82
CA ALA A 95 14.07 13.89 15.66
C ALA A 95 15.08 13.07 14.85
N ASP A 96 14.64 12.45 13.77
CA ASP A 96 15.47 11.69 12.81
C ASP A 96 16.22 12.62 11.83
N GLY A 97 15.95 13.92 11.88
CA GLY A 97 16.56 14.91 10.97
C GLY A 97 16.06 14.84 9.54
N TYR A 98 14.85 14.31 9.33
CA TYR A 98 14.24 14.25 8.01
C TYR A 98 13.78 15.65 7.56
N CYS A 99 14.31 16.13 6.44
CA CYS A 99 13.99 17.47 5.94
C CYS A 99 12.76 17.45 5.05
N TYR A 100 11.73 18.22 5.42
CA TYR A 100 10.49 18.38 4.64
C TYR A 100 9.90 19.77 4.86
N GLU A 101 9.16 20.28 3.87
CA GLU A 101 8.37 21.51 3.98
C GLU A 101 6.93 21.20 4.42
N LEU A 102 6.42 20.04 4.02
CA LEU A 102 5.12 19.53 4.37
C LEU A 102 5.19 18.01 4.54
N ALA A 103 4.43 17.47 5.49
CA ALA A 103 4.27 16.04 5.65
C ALA A 103 2.83 15.67 6.00
N GLY A 104 2.42 14.45 5.64
CA GLY A 104 1.09 13.90 5.89
C GLY A 104 1.14 12.46 6.35
N GLU A 105 0.16 12.06 7.17
CA GLU A 105 0.00 10.69 7.66
C GLU A 105 -1.41 10.18 7.38
N ASN A 106 -1.51 8.98 6.79
CA ASN A 106 -2.72 8.15 6.84
C ASN A 106 -2.44 6.91 7.67
N ILE A 107 -3.27 6.64 8.66
CA ILE A 107 -3.25 5.40 9.44
C ILE A 107 -4.58 4.66 9.28
N GLY A 108 -4.51 3.35 9.29
CA GLY A 108 -5.70 2.51 9.19
C GLY A 108 -5.42 1.08 9.59
N TRP A 109 -6.47 0.29 9.77
CA TRP A 109 -6.36 -1.14 9.98
C TRP A 109 -7.50 -1.89 9.31
N ASP A 110 -7.26 -3.15 8.95
CA ASP A 110 -8.26 -4.05 8.37
C ASP A 110 -8.03 -5.50 8.81
N THR A 111 -9.01 -6.35 8.48
CA THR A 111 -8.98 -7.79 8.69
C THR A 111 -9.25 -8.57 7.41
N ALA A 112 -9.13 -7.93 6.26
CA ALA A 112 -9.33 -8.56 4.95
C ALA A 112 -8.32 -9.70 4.74
N ALA A 113 -8.58 -10.59 3.80
CA ALA A 113 -7.59 -11.59 3.38
C ALA A 113 -6.28 -10.93 2.92
N ASP A 114 -5.14 -11.57 3.12
CA ASP A 114 -3.83 -10.95 2.93
C ASP A 114 -3.61 -10.38 1.52
N ASP A 115 -4.14 -11.05 0.51
CA ASP A 115 -4.11 -10.64 -0.89
C ASP A 115 -5.08 -9.48 -1.22
N ALA A 116 -6.16 -9.34 -0.46
CA ALA A 116 -7.17 -8.28 -0.62
C ALA A 116 -6.88 -7.04 0.26
N ALA A 117 -6.09 -7.18 1.32
CA ALA A 117 -5.88 -6.15 2.32
C ALA A 117 -5.35 -4.81 1.76
N PRO A 118 -4.38 -4.78 0.81
CA PRO A 118 -3.91 -3.52 0.24
C PRO A 118 -5.01 -2.74 -0.49
N ALA A 119 -5.86 -3.43 -1.24
CA ALA A 119 -6.98 -2.79 -1.94
C ALA A 119 -8.08 -2.34 -0.97
N ALA A 120 -8.36 -3.14 0.06
CA ALA A 120 -9.36 -2.81 1.07
C ALA A 120 -8.97 -1.56 1.86
N ILE A 121 -7.73 -1.47 2.35
CA ILE A 121 -7.28 -0.28 3.10
C ILE A 121 -7.19 0.95 2.20
N HIS A 122 -6.76 0.81 0.94
CA HIS A 122 -6.74 1.92 0.00
C HIS A 122 -8.14 2.49 -0.21
N GLN A 123 -9.14 1.62 -0.43
CA GLN A 123 -10.54 2.05 -0.57
C GLN A 123 -11.05 2.76 0.69
N MET A 124 -10.73 2.24 1.90
CA MET A 124 -11.09 2.90 3.15
C MET A 124 -10.47 4.30 3.27
N PHE A 125 -9.24 4.48 2.80
CA PHE A 125 -8.62 5.81 2.76
C PHE A 125 -9.31 6.73 1.74
N LEU A 126 -9.69 6.23 0.58
CA LEU A 126 -10.43 7.04 -0.41
C LEU A 126 -11.84 7.42 0.05
N ASP A 127 -12.50 6.59 0.85
CA ASP A 127 -13.83 6.86 1.40
C ASP A 127 -13.81 7.91 2.53
N SER A 128 -12.64 8.15 3.14
CA SER A 128 -12.44 9.17 4.16
C SER A 128 -11.94 10.48 3.54
N PRO A 129 -12.67 11.61 3.69
CA PRO A 129 -12.28 12.88 3.08
C PRO A 129 -10.88 13.36 3.44
N ASP A 130 -10.44 13.14 4.68
CA ASP A 130 -9.13 13.59 5.16
C ASP A 130 -8.00 12.71 4.64
N HIS A 131 -8.18 11.38 4.65
CA HIS A 131 -7.19 10.46 4.10
C HIS A 131 -7.09 10.60 2.57
N ARG A 132 -8.23 10.78 1.89
CA ARG A 132 -8.26 11.03 0.44
C ARG A 132 -7.52 12.32 0.08
N ARG A 133 -7.66 13.39 0.87
CA ARG A 133 -6.94 14.64 0.66
C ARG A 133 -5.43 14.42 0.73
N ASN A 134 -4.96 13.60 1.67
CA ASN A 134 -3.53 13.24 1.73
C ASN A 134 -3.09 12.44 0.50
N ILE A 135 -3.89 11.48 0.01
CA ILE A 135 -3.55 10.74 -1.21
C ILE A 135 -3.39 11.67 -2.41
N LEU A 136 -4.27 12.67 -2.55
CA LEU A 136 -4.36 13.58 -3.71
C LEU A 136 -3.72 14.96 -3.48
N GLU A 137 -2.88 15.12 -2.46
CA GLU A 137 -2.15 16.38 -2.27
C GLU A 137 -1.03 16.49 -3.31
N THR A 138 -1.08 17.55 -4.12
CA THR A 138 -0.23 17.74 -5.31
C THR A 138 1.23 18.07 -4.99
N ARG A 139 1.50 18.55 -3.76
CA ARG A 139 2.85 18.94 -3.34
C ARG A 139 3.75 17.78 -2.95
N TRP A 140 3.16 16.59 -2.70
CA TRP A 140 3.99 15.45 -2.33
C TRP A 140 4.97 15.05 -3.44
N ASP A 141 6.20 14.77 -3.06
CA ASP A 141 7.23 14.17 -3.92
C ASP A 141 7.72 12.81 -3.40
N ALA A 142 7.38 12.44 -2.15
CA ALA A 142 7.83 11.21 -1.52
C ALA A 142 6.71 10.48 -0.76
N ILE A 143 6.83 9.15 -0.68
CA ILE A 143 5.94 8.25 0.05
C ILE A 143 6.73 7.18 0.80
N GLY A 144 6.26 6.81 2.00
CA GLY A 144 6.72 5.64 2.73
C GLY A 144 5.54 4.86 3.29
N VAL A 145 5.57 3.53 3.23
CA VAL A 145 4.47 2.67 3.68
C VAL A 145 4.96 1.61 4.66
N GLY A 146 4.26 1.51 5.80
CA GLY A 146 4.35 0.44 6.76
C GLY A 146 3.10 -0.44 6.71
N ALA A 147 3.28 -1.75 6.58
CA ALA A 147 2.22 -2.74 6.59
C ALA A 147 2.61 -3.85 7.57
N PHE A 148 1.98 -3.89 8.75
CA PHE A 148 2.30 -4.82 9.85
C PHE A 148 1.09 -5.65 10.22
N LYS A 149 1.23 -6.98 10.27
CA LYS A 149 0.19 -7.90 10.70
C LYS A 149 0.35 -8.24 12.18
N ALA A 150 -0.63 -7.90 12.99
CA ALA A 150 -0.69 -8.24 14.40
C ALA A 150 -0.92 -9.75 14.63
N ALA A 151 -0.69 -10.22 15.85
CA ALA A 151 -0.88 -11.63 16.22
C ALA A 151 -2.35 -12.08 16.09
N ASP A 152 -3.30 -11.17 16.24
CA ASP A 152 -4.73 -11.41 16.09
C ASP A 152 -5.23 -11.37 14.63
N GLY A 153 -4.32 -11.17 13.67
CA GLY A 153 -4.62 -11.13 12.25
C GLY A 153 -4.98 -9.75 11.70
N ARG A 154 -5.17 -8.72 12.55
CA ARG A 154 -5.35 -7.34 12.09
C ARG A 154 -4.10 -6.86 11.37
N LYS A 155 -4.30 -6.15 10.29
CA LYS A 155 -3.22 -5.48 9.54
C LYS A 155 -3.27 -4.00 9.85
N MET A 156 -2.16 -3.49 10.36
CA MET A 156 -1.99 -2.08 10.69
C MET A 156 -1.18 -1.39 9.59
N TRP A 157 -1.67 -0.27 9.13
CA TRP A 157 -1.11 0.46 8.01
C TRP A 157 -0.77 1.89 8.41
N THR A 158 0.37 2.34 7.93
CA THR A 158 0.78 3.74 7.95
C THR A 158 1.28 4.13 6.58
N VAL A 159 0.75 5.22 6.03
CA VAL A 159 1.27 5.86 4.82
C VAL A 159 1.75 7.24 5.21
N LEU A 160 3.02 7.51 4.99
CA LEU A 160 3.63 8.82 5.15
C LEU A 160 3.88 9.44 3.79
N PHE A 161 3.57 10.71 3.68
CA PHE A 161 3.83 11.54 2.52
C PHE A 161 4.72 12.70 2.92
N ALA A 162 5.55 13.17 2.01
CA ALA A 162 6.33 14.38 2.22
C ALA A 162 6.52 15.18 0.94
N ASP A 163 6.64 16.50 1.13
CA ASP A 163 7.26 17.47 0.25
C ASP A 163 8.66 17.71 0.83
N ARG A 164 9.69 17.06 0.25
CA ARG A 164 11.06 17.08 0.79
C ARG A 164 11.72 18.42 0.49
N CYS A 165 12.60 18.83 1.41
CA CYS A 165 13.47 19.96 1.12
C CYS A 165 14.31 19.70 -0.15
N GLY A 166 14.40 20.70 -1.01
CA GLY A 166 15.21 20.67 -2.24
C GLY A 166 16.71 20.86 -1.98
#